data_7897a9d73a7305a3989201a714a54394
#
_entry.id   7897a9d73a7305a3989201a714a54394
#
_cell.length_a   1.000
_cell.length_b   1.000
_cell.length_c   1.000
_cell.angle_alpha   90.00
_cell.angle_beta   90.00
_cell.angle_gamma   90.00
#
_symmetry.space_group_name_H-M   'P 1'
#
loop_
_entity.id
_entity.type
_entity.pdbx_description
1 polymer ?
#
loop_
_entity_poly.entity_id
_entity_poly.type
_entity_poly.pdbx_seq_one_letter_code
_entity_poly.pdbx_strand_id
1 'polypeptide(L)'
;MNGVKGKRDTCRAIINAIGGVSVLGPATGVRWRGQADIEWRLNSGATRAGIFGDSLKEHERSMIDTARRIGVTNAQHAGDWEILARYRHNGAATRLIDITTDPFVALFMLCDKVAQKDTDELDGVLIAVQGDKLTPVSKPWIEGSYEEMLVKPPAAMVIATPPIDPRIAAQRGEFMFSTSPLPEAEAPECELFTVTRPATWSAAKLRKTMGNEQLTTERGRIQTQYPNLMGIRIPSEVKPSLREMLKNHFGFTRETIYPDWAGLAEDYKQGKS
;
A
#
# COMPACT_ATOMS: atom_id res chain seq x y z
N MET A 1 -26.07 -17.56 17.38
CA MET A 1 -24.95 -17.31 18.32
C MET A 1 -23.60 -17.80 17.81
N ASN A 2 -23.52 -18.88 17.02
CA ASN A 2 -22.23 -19.42 16.54
C ASN A 2 -21.49 -18.50 15.53
N GLY A 3 -22.18 -17.75 14.68
CA GLY A 3 -21.55 -16.89 13.69
C GLY A 3 -20.83 -15.65 14.27
N VAL A 4 -21.34 -15.06 15.34
CA VAL A 4 -20.71 -13.89 15.99
C VAL A 4 -19.42 -14.30 16.71
N LYS A 5 -19.42 -15.47 17.37
CA LYS A 5 -18.23 -16.00 18.03
C LYS A 5 -17.12 -16.27 17.01
N GLY A 6 -17.44 -16.92 15.89
CA GLY A 6 -16.48 -17.19 14.83
C GLY A 6 -15.85 -15.93 14.24
N LYS A 7 -16.65 -14.87 14.00
CA LYS A 7 -16.13 -13.57 13.50
C LYS A 7 -15.16 -12.92 14.48
N ARG A 8 -15.45 -12.93 15.79
CA ARG A 8 -14.53 -12.40 16.81
C ARG A 8 -13.21 -13.19 16.87
N ASP A 9 -13.29 -14.51 16.78
CA ASP A 9 -12.10 -15.35 16.78
C ASP A 9 -11.23 -15.09 15.53
N THR A 10 -11.84 -14.89 14.36
CA THR A 10 -11.14 -14.51 13.13
C THR A 10 -10.50 -13.12 13.25
N CYS A 11 -11.20 -12.10 13.78
CA CYS A 11 -10.61 -10.79 14.01
C CYS A 11 -9.40 -10.89 14.96
N ARG A 12 -9.52 -11.66 16.05
CA ARG A 12 -8.40 -11.88 16.97
C ARG A 12 -7.21 -12.56 16.28
N ALA A 13 -7.45 -13.56 15.44
CA ALA A 13 -6.40 -14.23 14.69
C ALA A 13 -5.67 -13.27 13.73
N ILE A 14 -6.41 -12.38 13.06
CA ILE A 14 -5.83 -11.34 12.20
C ILE A 14 -4.93 -10.39 13.01
N ILE A 15 -5.39 -9.89 14.15
CA ILE A 15 -4.59 -9.00 15.02
C ILE A 15 -3.34 -9.71 15.53
N ASN A 16 -3.44 -10.96 15.93
CA ASN A 16 -2.29 -11.76 16.36
C ASN A 16 -1.29 -11.97 15.21
N ALA A 17 -1.77 -12.22 13.98
CA ALA A 17 -0.90 -12.33 12.81
C ALA A 17 -0.17 -11.01 12.51
N ILE A 18 -0.86 -9.87 12.58
CA ILE A 18 -0.25 -8.54 12.43
C ILE A 18 0.83 -8.34 13.51
N GLY A 19 0.52 -8.63 14.77
CA GLY A 19 1.47 -8.55 15.87
C GLY A 19 2.68 -9.45 15.66
N GLY A 20 2.46 -10.70 15.25
CA GLY A 20 3.54 -11.65 14.95
C GLY A 20 4.46 -11.16 13.85
N VAL A 21 3.91 -10.68 12.74
CA VAL A 21 4.69 -10.12 11.63
C VAL A 21 5.48 -8.89 12.07
N SER A 22 4.87 -7.99 12.85
CA SER A 22 5.52 -6.77 13.31
C SER A 22 6.68 -7.05 14.28
N VAL A 23 6.54 -8.03 15.18
CA VAL A 23 7.58 -8.39 16.17
C VAL A 23 8.71 -9.19 15.56
N LEU A 24 8.39 -10.08 14.61
CA LEU A 24 9.38 -10.97 13.98
C LEU A 24 9.96 -10.41 12.68
N GLY A 25 9.49 -9.24 12.26
CA GLY A 25 10.01 -8.53 11.10
C GLY A 25 11.45 -8.02 11.31
N PRO A 26 12.10 -7.56 10.23
CA PRO A 26 13.46 -7.04 10.30
C PRO A 26 13.55 -5.77 11.17
N ALA A 27 14.75 -5.47 11.66
CA ALA A 27 15.02 -4.24 12.44
C ALA A 27 14.68 -2.95 11.68
N THR A 28 14.70 -2.98 10.35
CA THR A 28 14.24 -1.90 9.45
C THR A 28 12.72 -1.72 9.44
N GLY A 29 11.99 -2.57 10.16
CA GLY A 29 10.54 -2.58 10.24
C GLY A 29 9.85 -3.22 9.04
N VAL A 30 8.53 -3.20 9.08
CA VAL A 30 7.65 -3.73 8.04
C VAL A 30 6.83 -2.57 7.47
N ARG A 31 6.61 -2.57 6.16
CA ARG A 31 5.69 -1.66 5.49
C ARG A 31 4.42 -2.40 5.11
N TRP A 32 3.31 -1.72 5.21
CA TRP A 32 2.00 -2.32 5.06
C TRP A 32 1.19 -1.67 3.95
N ARG A 33 0.41 -2.49 3.26
CA ARG A 33 -0.59 -2.03 2.30
C ARG A 33 -1.84 -2.87 2.40
N GLY A 34 -3.00 -2.21 2.48
CA GLY A 34 -4.31 -2.85 2.40
C GLY A 34 -4.85 -2.81 0.97
N GLN A 35 -5.38 -3.93 0.50
CA GLN A 35 -6.15 -4.02 -0.73
C GLN A 35 -7.50 -4.66 -0.43
N ALA A 36 -8.57 -3.99 -0.86
CA ALA A 36 -9.94 -4.43 -0.55
C ALA A 36 -10.38 -5.68 -1.32
N ASP A 37 -9.69 -5.99 -2.41
CA ASP A 37 -9.86 -7.21 -3.19
C ASP A 37 -8.52 -7.95 -3.29
N ILE A 38 -8.53 -9.21 -2.89
CA ILE A 38 -7.37 -10.09 -2.93
C ILE A 38 -6.91 -10.43 -4.36
N GLU A 39 -7.79 -10.24 -5.35
CA GLU A 39 -7.48 -10.46 -6.76
C GLU A 39 -6.65 -9.32 -7.38
N TRP A 40 -6.60 -8.16 -6.73
CA TRP A 40 -5.83 -7.05 -7.26
C TRP A 40 -4.33 -7.31 -7.19
N ARG A 41 -3.65 -7.02 -8.29
CA ARG A 41 -2.19 -7.05 -8.35
C ARG A 41 -1.58 -5.92 -7.53
N LEU A 42 -0.39 -6.14 -7.00
CA LEU A 42 0.41 -5.10 -6.33
C LEU A 42 1.22 -4.32 -7.37
N ASN A 43 0.52 -3.57 -8.22
CA ASN A 43 1.09 -2.77 -9.28
C ASN A 43 0.85 -1.28 -9.05
N SER A 44 1.71 -0.45 -9.67
CA SER A 44 1.57 1.00 -9.61
C SER A 44 0.34 1.51 -10.37
N GLY A 45 -0.05 2.76 -10.13
CA GLY A 45 -1.12 3.40 -10.91
C GLY A 45 -0.77 3.51 -12.38
N ALA A 46 0.49 3.80 -12.68
CA ALA A 46 0.98 3.87 -14.06
C ALA A 46 0.90 2.53 -14.77
N THR A 47 1.38 1.45 -14.14
CA THR A 47 1.30 0.09 -14.70
C THR A 47 -0.15 -0.31 -15.01
N ARG A 48 -1.08 -0.05 -14.09
CA ARG A 48 -2.51 -0.30 -14.33
C ARG A 48 -3.13 0.54 -15.43
N ALA A 49 -2.57 1.74 -15.68
CA ALA A 49 -2.97 2.62 -16.77
C ALA A 49 -2.27 2.28 -18.11
N GLY A 50 -1.45 1.23 -18.16
CA GLY A 50 -0.70 0.85 -19.35
C GLY A 50 0.49 1.78 -19.68
N ILE A 51 0.97 2.53 -18.68
CA ILE A 51 2.09 3.49 -18.83
C ILE A 51 3.34 2.87 -18.20
N PHE A 52 4.34 2.57 -19.02
CA PHE A 52 5.57 1.88 -18.60
C PHE A 52 6.76 2.23 -19.50
N GLY A 53 7.96 1.79 -19.13
CA GLY A 53 9.17 2.02 -19.93
C GLY A 53 9.46 3.51 -20.16
N ASP A 54 9.79 3.86 -21.39
CA ASP A 54 10.11 5.25 -21.75
C ASP A 54 8.88 6.15 -21.73
N SER A 55 7.70 5.65 -22.07
CA SER A 55 6.45 6.41 -21.96
C SER A 55 6.13 6.81 -20.52
N LEU A 56 6.51 5.99 -19.54
CA LEU A 56 6.36 6.34 -18.13
C LEU A 56 7.33 7.46 -17.73
N LYS A 57 8.57 7.42 -18.21
CA LYS A 57 9.54 8.48 -17.93
C LYS A 57 9.09 9.83 -18.52
N GLU A 58 8.60 9.82 -19.74
CA GLU A 58 8.06 11.02 -20.40
C GLU A 58 6.82 11.54 -19.66
N HIS A 59 5.92 10.65 -19.27
CA HIS A 59 4.70 10.98 -18.52
C HIS A 59 5.04 11.67 -17.19
N GLU A 60 5.88 11.06 -16.36
CA GLU A 60 6.23 11.59 -15.04
C GLU A 60 7.06 12.88 -15.15
N ARG A 61 7.96 12.99 -16.15
CA ARG A 61 8.68 14.25 -16.44
C ARG A 61 7.71 15.37 -16.83
N SER A 62 6.76 15.08 -17.72
CA SER A 62 5.73 16.05 -18.09
C SER A 62 4.90 16.51 -16.89
N MET A 63 4.60 15.62 -15.94
CA MET A 63 3.92 15.98 -14.69
C MET A 63 4.75 16.97 -13.86
N ILE A 64 6.04 16.69 -13.68
CA ILE A 64 6.98 17.53 -12.93
C ILE A 64 7.09 18.90 -13.56
N ASP A 65 7.36 18.95 -14.86
CA ASP A 65 7.52 20.20 -15.61
C ASP A 65 6.23 21.04 -15.62
N THR A 66 5.10 20.37 -15.76
CA THR A 66 3.78 21.04 -15.72
C THR A 66 3.52 21.68 -14.36
N ALA A 67 3.76 20.96 -13.26
CA ALA A 67 3.56 21.50 -11.91
C ALA A 67 4.43 22.75 -11.67
N ARG A 68 5.68 22.72 -12.11
CA ARG A 68 6.60 23.87 -12.01
C ARG A 68 6.17 25.02 -12.90
N ARG A 69 5.80 24.76 -14.15
CA ARG A 69 5.41 25.79 -15.13
C ARG A 69 4.15 26.53 -14.72
N ILE A 70 3.14 25.84 -14.21
CA ILE A 70 1.89 26.49 -13.78
C ILE A 70 1.96 27.06 -12.36
N GLY A 71 3.07 26.85 -11.66
CA GLY A 71 3.29 27.42 -10.33
C GLY A 71 2.38 26.85 -9.24
N VAL A 72 2.09 25.55 -9.29
CA VAL A 72 1.39 24.88 -8.18
C VAL A 72 2.14 25.16 -6.88
N THR A 73 1.42 25.40 -5.79
CA THR A 73 1.97 25.80 -4.50
C THR A 73 3.20 24.98 -4.11
N ASN A 74 4.31 25.66 -3.92
CA ASN A 74 5.62 25.13 -3.56
C ASN A 74 6.30 24.24 -4.63
N ALA A 75 5.72 24.00 -5.81
CA ALA A 75 6.31 23.13 -6.83
C ALA A 75 7.69 23.60 -7.34
N GLN A 76 7.96 24.92 -7.32
CA GLN A 76 9.25 25.48 -7.75
C GLN A 76 10.41 25.11 -6.81
N HIS A 77 10.12 24.85 -5.53
CA HIS A 77 11.11 24.52 -4.51
C HIS A 77 11.05 23.05 -4.11
N ALA A 78 10.05 22.32 -4.58
CA ALA A 78 9.87 20.89 -4.31
C ALA A 78 10.82 20.03 -5.16
N GLY A 79 11.34 18.98 -4.59
CA GLY A 79 12.07 17.95 -5.34
C GLY A 79 11.14 17.19 -6.30
N ASP A 80 11.69 16.58 -7.33
CA ASP A 80 10.94 15.85 -8.35
C ASP A 80 10.04 14.77 -7.74
N TRP A 81 10.58 14.03 -6.79
CA TRP A 81 9.86 12.94 -6.11
C TRP A 81 8.76 13.46 -5.18
N GLU A 82 8.94 14.64 -4.59
CA GLU A 82 7.86 15.28 -3.84
C GLU A 82 6.70 15.66 -4.76
N ILE A 83 7.00 16.21 -5.93
CA ILE A 83 5.98 16.54 -6.92
C ILE A 83 5.21 15.28 -7.34
N LEU A 84 5.91 14.19 -7.65
CA LEU A 84 5.27 12.92 -8.00
C LEU A 84 4.45 12.34 -6.85
N ALA A 85 4.93 12.46 -5.60
CA ALA A 85 4.18 12.04 -4.42
C ALA A 85 2.88 12.83 -4.25
N ARG A 86 2.90 14.15 -4.46
CA ARG A 86 1.70 15.00 -4.47
C ARG A 86 0.71 14.60 -5.57
N TYR A 87 1.21 14.34 -6.78
CA TYR A 87 0.38 13.83 -7.86
C TYR A 87 -0.25 12.48 -7.50
N ARG A 88 0.57 11.53 -6.98
CA ARG A 88 0.07 10.22 -6.55
C ARG A 88 -0.99 10.34 -5.47
N HIS A 89 -0.75 11.20 -4.48
CA HIS A 89 -1.67 11.46 -3.40
C HIS A 89 -3.04 11.96 -3.90
N ASN A 90 -3.05 12.74 -4.98
CA ASN A 90 -4.26 13.23 -5.64
C ASN A 90 -4.80 12.28 -6.73
N GLY A 91 -4.36 11.02 -6.74
CA GLY A 91 -4.93 9.97 -7.58
C GLY A 91 -4.31 9.83 -8.98
N ALA A 92 -3.29 10.61 -9.30
CA ALA A 92 -2.64 10.49 -10.61
C ALA A 92 -1.90 9.14 -10.77
N ALA A 93 -1.78 8.71 -12.02
CA ALA A 93 -1.08 7.50 -12.41
C ALA A 93 0.44 7.74 -12.41
N THR A 94 1.12 7.32 -11.36
CA THR A 94 2.58 7.35 -11.20
C THR A 94 3.12 5.96 -10.91
N ARG A 95 4.44 5.78 -10.92
CA ARG A 95 5.09 4.54 -10.47
C ARG A 95 4.99 4.31 -8.96
N LEU A 96 4.58 5.30 -8.20
CA LEU A 96 4.52 5.24 -6.75
C LEU A 96 3.35 4.38 -6.27
N ILE A 97 3.62 3.52 -5.31
CA ILE A 97 2.65 2.67 -4.62
C ILE A 97 2.60 3.11 -3.16
N ASP A 98 1.41 3.51 -2.69
CA ASP A 98 1.24 3.92 -1.30
C ASP A 98 1.42 2.73 -0.36
N ILE A 99 2.19 2.94 0.68
CA ILE A 99 2.41 2.03 1.81
C ILE A 99 2.37 2.83 3.11
N THR A 100 2.27 2.16 4.21
CA THR A 100 2.30 2.78 5.54
C THR A 100 3.17 1.98 6.49
N THR A 101 3.72 2.65 7.50
CA THR A 101 4.39 1.99 8.62
C THR A 101 3.41 1.46 9.66
N ASP A 102 2.12 1.81 9.56
CA ASP A 102 1.08 1.40 10.51
C ASP A 102 0.15 0.33 9.91
N PRO A 103 0.19 -0.92 10.41
CA PRO A 103 -0.65 -2.00 9.91
C PRO A 103 -2.15 -1.74 10.08
N PHE A 104 -2.54 -0.98 11.10
CA PHE A 104 -3.96 -0.70 11.35
C PHE A 104 -4.51 0.38 10.41
N VAL A 105 -3.68 1.32 9.98
CA VAL A 105 -4.01 2.24 8.88
C VAL A 105 -4.24 1.47 7.59
N ALA A 106 -3.33 0.55 7.24
CA ALA A 106 -3.49 -0.30 6.06
C ALA A 106 -4.75 -1.18 6.16
N LEU A 107 -5.04 -1.73 7.33
CA LEU A 107 -6.25 -2.51 7.59
C LEU A 107 -7.51 -1.64 7.48
N PHE A 108 -7.48 -0.40 7.96
CA PHE A 108 -8.58 0.55 7.80
C PHE A 108 -8.85 0.82 6.31
N MET A 109 -7.81 1.15 5.54
CA MET A 109 -7.95 1.42 4.10
C MET A 109 -8.52 0.21 3.33
N LEU A 110 -8.11 -1.00 3.70
CA LEU A 110 -8.64 -2.24 3.14
C LEU A 110 -10.14 -2.40 3.42
N CYS A 111 -10.57 -2.00 4.60
CA CYS A 111 -11.96 -2.11 5.06
C CYS A 111 -12.83 -0.91 4.67
N ASP A 112 -12.26 0.20 4.13
CA ASP A 112 -13.01 1.41 3.80
C ASP A 112 -13.90 1.21 2.58
N LYS A 113 -15.21 1.43 2.76
CA LYS A 113 -16.23 1.26 1.70
C LYS A 113 -16.26 2.38 0.67
N VAL A 114 -15.85 3.59 1.07
CA VAL A 114 -16.17 4.80 0.31
C VAL A 114 -15.24 4.99 -0.88
N ALA A 115 -14.00 4.56 -0.74
CA ALA A 115 -12.99 4.76 -1.79
C ALA A 115 -13.24 3.91 -3.04
N GLN A 116 -14.15 2.92 -2.96
CA GLN A 116 -14.36 1.97 -4.04
C GLN A 116 -15.77 1.39 -3.97
N LYS A 117 -16.28 0.90 -5.10
CA LYS A 117 -17.54 0.13 -5.19
C LYS A 117 -17.59 -0.90 -4.07
N ASP A 118 -18.75 -1.23 -3.60
CA ASP A 118 -18.99 -2.13 -2.46
C ASP A 118 -18.05 -3.36 -2.50
N THR A 119 -16.99 -3.30 -1.70
CA THR A 119 -15.96 -4.34 -1.61
C THR A 119 -16.16 -5.21 -0.38
N ASP A 120 -17.26 -5.04 0.34
CA ASP A 120 -17.53 -5.80 1.56
C ASP A 120 -17.75 -7.29 1.28
N GLU A 121 -18.19 -7.63 0.07
CA GLU A 121 -18.39 -9.01 -0.33
C GLU A 121 -17.12 -9.68 -0.90
N LEU A 122 -16.06 -8.91 -1.08
CA LEU A 122 -14.78 -9.39 -1.58
C LEU A 122 -13.80 -9.63 -0.44
N ASP A 123 -13.05 -10.72 -0.51
CA ASP A 123 -11.93 -10.91 0.40
C ASP A 123 -10.84 -9.89 0.11
N GLY A 124 -10.30 -9.30 1.16
CA GLY A 124 -9.16 -8.39 1.04
C GLY A 124 -7.84 -9.05 1.39
N VAL A 125 -6.75 -8.32 1.18
CA VAL A 125 -5.41 -8.74 1.61
C VAL A 125 -4.67 -7.58 2.28
N LEU A 126 -4.12 -7.85 3.44
CA LEU A 126 -3.17 -6.98 4.12
C LEU A 126 -1.75 -7.47 3.79
N ILE A 127 -1.01 -6.67 3.05
CA ILE A 127 0.32 -6.99 2.54
C ILE A 127 1.36 -6.40 3.46
N ALA A 128 2.29 -7.23 3.91
CA ALA A 128 3.47 -6.85 4.67
C ALA A 128 4.72 -6.98 3.80
N VAL A 129 5.47 -5.90 3.67
CA VAL A 129 6.73 -5.82 2.93
C VAL A 129 7.87 -5.67 3.92
N GLN A 130 8.86 -6.53 3.86
CA GLN A 130 10.03 -6.42 4.74
C GLN A 130 10.88 -5.21 4.35
N GLY A 131 11.17 -4.33 5.33
CA GLY A 131 11.86 -3.08 5.07
C GLY A 131 13.32 -3.24 4.62
N ASP A 132 13.97 -4.35 4.99
CA ASP A 132 15.33 -4.70 4.53
C ASP A 132 15.40 -5.10 3.04
N LYS A 133 14.25 -5.31 2.41
CA LYS A 133 14.12 -5.62 0.98
C LYS A 133 13.82 -4.38 0.13
N LEU A 134 13.62 -3.25 0.77
CA LEU A 134 13.40 -1.98 0.12
C LEU A 134 14.67 -1.12 0.26
N THR A 135 15.20 -0.61 -0.85
CA THR A 135 16.32 0.31 -0.83
C THR A 135 15.81 1.71 -0.49
N PRO A 136 16.19 2.30 0.65
CA PRO A 136 15.77 3.64 0.98
C PRO A 136 16.39 4.67 0.03
N VAL A 137 15.58 5.61 -0.40
CA VAL A 137 16.05 6.80 -1.10
C VAL A 137 16.51 7.82 -0.07
N SER A 138 17.80 8.14 -0.05
CA SER A 138 18.32 9.19 0.80
C SER A 138 17.98 10.57 0.23
N LYS A 139 17.41 11.44 1.06
CA LYS A 139 17.10 12.84 0.71
C LYS A 139 16.30 13.07 -0.59
N PRO A 140 15.23 12.30 -0.86
CA PRO A 140 14.48 12.39 -2.13
C PRO A 140 13.81 13.77 -2.33
N TRP A 141 13.72 14.56 -1.26
CA TRP A 141 13.00 15.82 -1.20
C TRP A 141 13.90 17.03 -1.48
N ILE A 142 15.22 16.86 -1.38
CA ILE A 142 16.18 17.96 -1.44
C ILE A 142 17.22 17.73 -2.55
N GLU A 143 17.66 16.50 -2.70
CA GLU A 143 18.78 16.14 -3.58
C GLU A 143 18.41 14.90 -4.38
N GLY A 144 18.49 14.98 -5.66
CA GLY A 144 18.26 13.87 -6.56
C GLY A 144 17.20 14.19 -7.59
N SER A 145 17.65 14.34 -8.81
CA SER A 145 16.73 14.45 -9.91
C SER A 145 16.01 13.13 -10.12
N TYR A 146 14.85 13.19 -10.69
CA TYR A 146 14.08 12.03 -11.11
C TYR A 146 14.95 11.07 -11.95
N GLU A 147 15.77 11.61 -12.85
CA GLU A 147 16.66 10.86 -13.74
C GLU A 147 17.74 10.08 -12.99
N GLU A 148 18.36 10.65 -11.98
CA GLU A 148 19.44 9.98 -11.22
C GLU A 148 18.99 8.69 -10.56
N MET A 149 17.71 8.63 -10.17
CA MET A 149 17.14 7.44 -9.59
C MET A 149 16.87 6.34 -10.62
N LEU A 150 16.62 6.72 -11.88
CA LEU A 150 16.26 5.78 -12.93
C LEU A 150 17.47 5.09 -13.57
N VAL A 151 18.68 5.61 -13.41
CA VAL A 151 19.91 4.96 -13.90
C VAL A 151 20.41 3.86 -12.97
N LYS A 152 19.80 3.70 -11.79
CA LYS A 152 20.11 2.60 -10.87
C LYS A 152 19.59 1.26 -11.42
N PRO A 153 20.26 0.15 -11.09
CA PRO A 153 19.76 -1.17 -11.45
C PRO A 153 18.32 -1.36 -11.00
N PRO A 154 17.53 -2.20 -11.68
CA PRO A 154 16.17 -2.50 -11.25
C PRO A 154 16.14 -2.92 -9.77
N ALA A 155 15.43 -2.17 -8.97
CA ALA A 155 15.35 -2.39 -7.52
C ALA A 155 14.00 -1.91 -6.98
N ALA A 156 13.58 -2.53 -5.89
CA ALA A 156 12.48 -2.04 -5.07
C ALA A 156 13.00 -0.91 -4.17
N MET A 157 12.45 0.26 -4.33
CA MET A 157 12.85 1.47 -3.60
C MET A 157 11.75 1.90 -2.63
N VAL A 158 12.13 2.59 -1.56
CA VAL A 158 11.19 3.24 -0.64
C VAL A 158 11.55 4.69 -0.41
N ILE A 159 10.54 5.54 -0.43
CA ILE A 159 10.64 6.95 -0.10
C ILE A 159 9.83 7.19 1.18
N ALA A 160 10.53 7.51 2.28
CA ALA A 160 9.92 8.03 3.48
C ALA A 160 9.49 9.48 3.22
N THR A 161 8.22 9.77 3.39
CA THR A 161 7.62 11.08 3.09
C THR A 161 7.73 12.01 4.29
N PRO A 162 8.30 13.22 4.16
CA PRO A 162 8.02 14.25 5.15
C PRO A 162 6.51 14.55 5.17
N PRO A 163 5.98 15.11 6.25
CA PRO A 163 4.54 15.41 6.35
C PRO A 163 4.17 16.62 5.46
N ILE A 164 4.25 16.41 4.15
CA ILE A 164 3.93 17.42 3.12
C ILE A 164 2.42 17.65 2.98
N ASP A 165 1.62 16.79 3.57
CA ASP A 165 0.17 16.81 3.53
C ASP A 165 -0.40 16.17 4.80
N PRO A 166 -1.48 16.75 5.40
CA PRO A 166 -2.11 16.19 6.61
C PRO A 166 -2.51 14.73 6.48
N ARG A 167 -2.97 14.30 5.30
CA ARG A 167 -3.37 12.92 5.04
C ARG A 167 -2.16 11.98 5.09
N ILE A 168 -1.04 12.35 4.47
CA ILE A 168 0.19 11.53 4.50
C ILE A 168 0.66 11.36 5.94
N ALA A 169 0.61 12.44 6.74
CA ALA A 169 0.96 12.37 8.16
C ALA A 169 0.00 11.45 8.94
N ALA A 170 -1.31 11.60 8.76
CA ALA A 170 -2.33 10.79 9.43
C ALA A 170 -2.21 9.30 9.05
N GLN A 171 -1.87 9.02 7.81
CA GLN A 171 -1.69 7.68 7.28
C GLN A 171 -0.32 7.08 7.57
N ARG A 172 0.62 7.83 8.16
CA ARG A 172 2.03 7.43 8.29
C ARG A 172 2.58 6.89 6.96
N GLY A 173 2.23 7.63 5.89
CA GLY A 173 2.40 7.19 4.51
C GLY A 173 3.85 7.29 4.05
N GLU A 174 4.25 6.27 3.32
CA GLU A 174 5.48 6.21 2.53
C GLU A 174 5.12 5.74 1.12
N PHE A 175 6.06 5.82 0.19
CA PHE A 175 5.87 5.29 -1.15
C PHE A 175 6.94 4.25 -1.46
N MET A 176 6.53 3.15 -2.06
CA MET A 176 7.46 2.21 -2.70
C MET A 176 7.29 2.27 -4.22
N PHE A 177 8.36 1.93 -4.95
CA PHE A 177 8.34 1.92 -6.41
C PHE A 177 9.42 1.03 -7.00
N SER A 178 9.22 0.62 -8.25
CA SER A 178 10.26 0.02 -9.08
C SER A 178 10.96 1.09 -9.92
N THR A 179 12.29 1.00 -10.03
CA THR A 179 13.04 1.85 -10.97
C THR A 179 12.71 1.53 -12.43
N SER A 180 12.25 0.31 -12.71
CA SER A 180 11.90 -0.18 -14.05
C SER A 180 10.60 -0.99 -14.01
N PRO A 181 9.42 -0.38 -13.87
CA PRO A 181 8.16 -1.09 -13.89
C PRO A 181 7.88 -1.66 -15.29
N LEU A 182 7.38 -2.89 -15.32
CA LEU A 182 7.02 -3.62 -16.53
C LEU A 182 5.57 -3.35 -16.96
N PRO A 183 5.20 -3.63 -18.21
CA PRO A 183 3.81 -3.66 -18.65
C PRO A 183 2.96 -4.59 -17.76
N GLU A 184 1.69 -4.28 -17.56
CA GLU A 184 0.83 -5.11 -16.69
C GLU A 184 0.73 -6.56 -17.18
N ALA A 185 0.69 -6.78 -18.50
CA ALA A 185 0.65 -8.12 -19.08
C ALA A 185 1.92 -8.94 -18.82
N GLU A 186 3.06 -8.29 -18.69
CA GLU A 186 4.37 -8.89 -18.43
C GLU A 186 4.78 -8.75 -16.97
N ALA A 187 4.14 -7.83 -16.24
CA ALA A 187 4.44 -7.60 -14.84
C ALA A 187 4.11 -8.85 -14.04
N PRO A 188 4.99 -9.28 -13.16
CA PRO A 188 4.63 -10.23 -12.14
C PRO A 188 3.48 -9.65 -11.31
N GLU A 189 2.75 -10.49 -10.60
CA GLU A 189 1.67 -10.05 -9.70
C GLU A 189 2.14 -8.99 -8.69
N CYS A 190 3.46 -8.82 -8.52
CA CYS A 190 4.10 -7.72 -7.83
C CYS A 190 5.27 -7.20 -8.67
N GLU A 191 5.14 -6.03 -9.26
CA GLU A 191 6.17 -5.39 -10.10
C GLU A 191 7.48 -5.09 -9.36
N LEU A 192 7.43 -4.96 -8.03
CA LEU A 192 8.60 -4.60 -7.22
C LEU A 192 9.55 -5.78 -6.97
N PHE A 193 9.07 -7.01 -7.10
CA PHE A 193 9.79 -8.23 -6.72
C PHE A 193 9.87 -9.23 -7.86
N THR A 194 10.29 -8.75 -9.02
CA THR A 194 10.40 -9.54 -10.27
C THR A 194 11.36 -10.71 -10.20
N VAL A 195 12.40 -10.64 -9.36
CA VAL A 195 13.51 -11.60 -9.37
C VAL A 195 13.23 -12.87 -8.55
N THR A 196 12.35 -12.78 -7.59
CA THR A 196 11.93 -13.93 -6.78
C THR A 196 10.45 -14.17 -6.97
N ARG A 197 10.06 -14.49 -8.22
CA ARG A 197 8.74 -15.03 -8.44
C ARG A 197 8.52 -16.20 -7.49
N PRO A 198 7.72 -16.05 -6.46
CA PRO A 198 6.96 -17.19 -6.08
C PRO A 198 6.01 -17.36 -7.26
N ALA A 199 6.17 -18.43 -8.02
CA ALA A 199 5.35 -18.75 -9.19
C ALA A 199 3.84 -18.74 -8.91
N THR A 200 3.38 -18.05 -7.90
CA THR A 200 2.10 -18.29 -7.29
C THR A 200 1.65 -17.27 -6.25
N TRP A 201 1.92 -16.00 -6.44
CA TRP A 201 1.08 -14.95 -5.89
C TRP A 201 -0.25 -14.90 -6.68
N SER A 202 -0.84 -16.04 -7.02
CA SER A 202 -2.19 -16.06 -7.54
C SER A 202 -3.13 -15.92 -6.35
N ALA A 203 -4.22 -15.18 -6.52
CA ALA A 203 -5.28 -15.10 -5.52
C ALA A 203 -5.75 -16.48 -5.06
N ALA A 204 -5.80 -17.45 -5.96
CA ALA A 204 -6.11 -18.84 -5.62
C ALA A 204 -5.09 -19.47 -4.63
N LYS A 205 -3.81 -19.15 -4.75
CA LYS A 205 -2.80 -19.66 -3.83
C LYS A 205 -2.71 -18.84 -2.56
N LEU A 206 -2.89 -17.52 -2.62
CA LEU A 206 -3.08 -16.70 -1.43
C LEU A 206 -4.27 -17.22 -0.61
N ARG A 207 -5.42 -17.49 -1.24
CA ARG A 207 -6.56 -18.10 -0.57
C ARG A 207 -6.22 -19.46 0.03
N LYS A 208 -5.48 -20.30 -0.68
CA LYS A 208 -5.08 -21.60 -0.18
C LYS A 208 -4.04 -21.54 0.93
N THR A 209 -3.05 -20.67 0.81
CA THR A 209 -1.96 -20.52 1.79
C THR A 209 -2.44 -19.82 3.05
N MET A 210 -3.31 -18.82 2.91
CA MET A 210 -3.87 -18.04 4.02
C MET A 210 -5.12 -18.67 4.63
N GLY A 211 -5.81 -19.56 3.91
CA GLY A 211 -6.93 -20.35 4.42
C GLY A 211 -6.50 -21.53 5.27
N ASN A 212 -5.28 -22.00 5.13
CA ASN A 212 -4.67 -22.96 6.02
C ASN A 212 -4.03 -22.21 7.19
N GLU A 213 -4.71 -22.16 8.29
CA GLU A 213 -4.47 -21.44 9.55
C GLU A 213 -3.15 -21.71 10.27
N GLN A 214 -2.14 -22.12 9.58
CA GLN A 214 -0.88 -22.43 10.24
C GLN A 214 0.20 -21.49 9.70
N LEU A 215 0.36 -20.37 10.38
CA LEU A 215 1.69 -19.94 10.77
C LEU A 215 2.30 -21.11 11.56
N THR A 216 2.77 -22.13 10.85
CA THR A 216 3.40 -23.28 11.48
C THR A 216 4.71 -22.80 12.07
N THR A 217 4.69 -22.61 13.36
CA THR A 217 5.90 -22.49 14.16
C THR A 217 6.55 -23.86 14.26
N GLU A 218 7.28 -24.31 13.25
CA GLU A 218 8.28 -25.32 13.51
C GLU A 218 9.40 -24.64 14.30
N ARG A 219 9.54 -25.01 15.56
CA ARG A 219 10.58 -24.54 16.50
C ARG A 219 10.62 -23.01 16.73
N GLY A 220 9.48 -22.35 16.79
CA GLY A 220 9.42 -20.93 17.08
C GLY A 220 9.90 -20.01 15.94
N ARG A 221 10.01 -20.50 14.72
CA ARG A 221 10.31 -19.71 13.52
C ARG A 221 9.08 -19.66 12.63
N ILE A 222 8.64 -18.46 12.29
CA ILE A 222 7.68 -18.25 11.21
C ILE A 222 8.42 -18.52 9.91
N GLN A 223 8.11 -19.63 9.24
CA GLN A 223 8.56 -19.86 7.87
C GLN A 223 7.66 -19.04 6.95
N THR A 224 8.19 -17.94 6.44
CA THR A 224 7.54 -17.19 5.36
C THR A 224 7.81 -17.91 4.05
N GLN A 225 6.77 -18.29 3.35
CA GLN A 225 6.88 -18.91 2.02
C GLN A 225 7.36 -17.88 0.98
N TYR A 226 7.36 -16.61 1.33
CA TYR A 226 7.75 -15.46 0.52
C TYR A 226 8.73 -14.60 1.32
N PRO A 227 10.02 -14.63 1.02
CA PRO A 227 11.05 -13.95 1.82
C PRO A 227 10.90 -12.43 1.86
N ASN A 228 10.16 -11.83 0.93
CA ASN A 228 10.07 -10.38 0.77
C ASN A 228 8.69 -9.81 1.07
N LEU A 229 7.65 -10.61 0.86
CA LEU A 229 6.26 -10.22 1.02
C LEU A 229 5.50 -11.27 1.83
N MET A 230 4.63 -10.81 2.69
CA MET A 230 3.65 -11.66 3.37
C MET A 230 2.27 -11.06 3.18
N GLY A 231 1.28 -11.88 2.90
CA GLY A 231 -0.10 -11.47 2.82
C GLY A 231 -0.93 -12.09 3.94
N ILE A 232 -1.79 -11.31 4.57
CA ILE A 232 -2.81 -11.77 5.51
C ILE A 232 -4.16 -11.59 4.83
N ARG A 233 -4.84 -12.71 4.54
CA ARG A 233 -6.20 -12.67 3.99
C ARG A 233 -7.16 -12.09 5.01
N ILE A 234 -7.99 -11.17 4.58
CA ILE A 234 -9.07 -10.57 5.35
C ILE A 234 -10.39 -11.05 4.74
N PRO A 235 -11.05 -12.05 5.33
CA PRO A 235 -12.33 -12.52 4.82
C PRO A 235 -13.38 -11.41 4.77
N SER A 236 -14.19 -11.41 3.73
CA SER A 236 -15.22 -10.38 3.51
C SER A 236 -16.17 -10.23 4.70
N GLU A 237 -16.59 -11.36 5.28
CA GLU A 237 -17.55 -11.40 6.40
C GLU A 237 -17.04 -10.74 7.71
N VAL A 238 -15.73 -10.51 7.86
CA VAL A 238 -15.18 -9.87 9.06
C VAL A 238 -14.85 -8.38 8.86
N LYS A 239 -14.84 -7.87 7.63
CA LYS A 239 -14.55 -6.45 7.36
C LYS A 239 -15.45 -5.48 8.15
N PRO A 240 -16.77 -5.69 8.27
CA PRO A 240 -17.61 -4.82 9.09
C PRO A 240 -17.18 -4.79 10.57
N SER A 241 -16.87 -5.96 11.13
CA SER A 241 -16.41 -6.06 12.52
C SER A 241 -15.04 -5.43 12.74
N LEU A 242 -14.14 -5.53 11.78
CA LEU A 242 -12.84 -4.87 11.81
C LEU A 242 -12.99 -3.35 11.75
N ARG A 243 -13.87 -2.80 10.90
CA ARG A 243 -14.16 -1.36 10.84
C ARG A 243 -14.67 -0.84 12.19
N GLU A 244 -15.63 -1.55 12.78
CA GLU A 244 -16.16 -1.19 14.08
C GLU A 244 -15.09 -1.21 15.18
N MET A 245 -14.27 -2.24 15.20
CA MET A 245 -13.13 -2.35 16.12
C MET A 245 -12.14 -1.20 15.93
N LEU A 246 -11.72 -0.92 14.70
CA LEU A 246 -10.77 0.16 14.38
C LEU A 246 -11.32 1.53 14.79
N LYS A 247 -12.62 1.76 14.58
CA LYS A 247 -13.29 2.99 15.01
C LYS A 247 -13.35 3.09 16.54
N ASN A 248 -13.86 2.06 17.21
CA ASN A 248 -14.22 2.15 18.64
C ASN A 248 -12.99 2.04 19.57
N HIS A 249 -11.95 1.31 19.18
CA HIS A 249 -10.79 1.05 20.04
C HIS A 249 -9.53 1.81 19.61
N PHE A 250 -9.42 2.21 18.33
CA PHE A 250 -8.24 2.89 17.82
C PHE A 250 -8.54 4.30 17.29
N GLY A 251 -9.82 4.71 17.26
CA GLY A 251 -10.23 6.03 16.79
C GLY A 251 -10.04 6.25 15.27
N PHE A 252 -9.89 5.17 14.51
CA PHE A 252 -9.73 5.27 13.06
C PHE A 252 -11.09 5.48 12.39
N THR A 253 -11.29 6.68 11.92
CA THR A 253 -12.44 7.09 11.11
C THR A 253 -11.94 7.69 9.80
N ARG A 254 -12.84 7.93 8.86
CA ARG A 254 -12.45 8.61 7.62
C ARG A 254 -11.90 10.01 7.90
N GLU A 255 -12.50 10.74 8.86
CA GLU A 255 -12.04 12.07 9.26
C GLU A 255 -10.61 12.06 9.82
N THR A 256 -10.23 11.01 10.56
CA THR A 256 -8.88 10.90 11.12
C THR A 256 -7.85 10.39 10.12
N ILE A 257 -8.26 9.58 9.13
CA ILE A 257 -7.36 8.98 8.14
C ILE A 257 -7.27 9.81 6.85
N TYR A 258 -8.33 10.56 6.52
CA TYR A 258 -8.40 11.46 5.37
C TYR A 258 -8.73 12.90 5.82
N PRO A 259 -7.85 13.55 6.61
CA PRO A 259 -8.12 14.86 7.23
C PRO A 259 -7.88 16.02 6.26
N ASP A 260 -8.35 15.90 5.03
CA ASP A 260 -8.26 16.93 4.00
C ASP A 260 -9.61 17.17 3.32
N TRP A 261 -9.70 18.27 2.57
CA TRP A 261 -10.94 18.65 1.90
C TRP A 261 -11.47 17.59 0.93
N ALA A 262 -10.60 16.86 0.25
CA ALA A 262 -11.01 15.80 -0.67
C ALA A 262 -11.61 14.61 0.08
N GLY A 263 -10.98 14.20 1.19
CA GLY A 263 -11.49 13.13 2.05
C GLY A 263 -12.82 13.48 2.70
N LEU A 264 -12.92 14.70 3.25
CA LEU A 264 -14.16 15.18 3.86
C LEU A 264 -15.29 15.32 2.81
N ALA A 265 -15.00 15.90 1.65
CA ALA A 265 -16.01 16.08 0.60
C ALA A 265 -16.56 14.75 0.07
N GLU A 266 -15.76 13.68 0.04
CA GLU A 266 -16.19 12.39 -0.43
C GLU A 266 -17.31 11.79 0.43
N ASP A 267 -17.28 12.02 1.75
CA ASP A 267 -18.31 11.55 2.66
C ASP A 267 -19.67 12.22 2.41
N TYR A 268 -19.66 13.46 1.94
CA TYR A 268 -20.88 14.24 1.65
C TYR A 268 -21.39 14.07 0.22
N LYS A 269 -20.58 13.59 -0.74
CA LYS A 269 -21.05 13.29 -2.11
C LYS A 269 -22.14 12.23 -2.14
N GLN A 270 -22.18 11.35 -1.17
CA GLN A 270 -23.16 10.25 -1.09
C GLN A 270 -24.40 10.59 -0.25
N GLY A 271 -24.59 11.83 0.13
CA GLY A 271 -25.76 12.28 0.89
C GLY A 271 -25.86 11.67 2.29
N LYS A 272 -24.75 11.29 2.89
CA LYS A 272 -24.73 10.84 4.29
C LYS A 272 -24.70 12.08 5.18
N SER A 273 -25.86 12.46 5.67
CA SER A 273 -26.03 13.35 6.82
C SER A 273 -25.87 12.55 8.12
#